data_efdc76d1cda449fa195268351b89f953
#
_entry.id   efdc76d1cda449fa195268351b89f953
#
_cell.length_a   1.000
_cell.length_b   1.000
_cell.length_c   1.000
_cell.angle_alpha   90.00
_cell.angle_beta   90.00
_cell.angle_gamma   90.00
#
_symmetry.space_group_name_H-M   'P 1'
#
loop_
_entity.id
_entity.type
_entity.pdbx_description
1 polymer ?
#
loop_
_entity_poly.entity_id
_entity_poly.type
_entity_poly.pdbx_seq_one_letter_code
_entity_poly.pdbx_strand_id
1 'polypeptide(L)'
;MNYHEYIILGAGPAGLQMGYFMEQAGHDYLILERNDGAGSFFEHYPRQGTLISLNKVYNFYPEPEFNLRHDWNSLITHDYSHLFTDYTTDLYPKNYVLVRYLNDFAKKYKIKIKFNTSVQMIARQHNEERLFVLKDANGMEYSCKRLILATGPVKPNIPDAEGIELAEGFEDYDVNPERYKNKRVVILGRGNSAFEVANDLAGHAALVFIMIGNRLIRHAWNSHFVGDLRSYNNTILDMFQLKALHTVTGTTLTKLVRQDDGTLQVHYTEELPHWKTPGTAFGWFEADHVIRCTGFKYADTSLFAEDIAPEMDAMNKYPILNTSWESSTPDMYYIGTTTASRDKKSASGFIHGFRYNARTLFRILEDKFHDKALPSDCFKLENEDDLQALGEHIITRLSLSSALYQLFGTLCDVLVLEDGKAEMFYEYPVSYVLKDSMFANKKIIIFTLELGFDTFENGFEDSLNFIRRNDPERPANVAYLHPAFRLYNQGDYIKGSNTRSSIVTRFDASSDLIDGDLANLKPRNMLLNFINSIVMVTTKQYSLEHFSSDESRGGFKPWAADDPRIANHGLQRCKLNPDGSAMELGPLEYKK
;
A
#
# COMPACT_ATOMS: atom_id res chain seq x y z
N MET A 1 30.46 19.94 9.16
CA MET A 1 29.12 19.29 9.13
C MET A 1 28.62 19.37 7.70
N ASN A 2 28.27 18.24 7.08
CA ASN A 2 27.75 18.23 5.71
C ASN A 2 26.26 18.56 5.77
N TYR A 3 25.93 19.81 5.52
CA TYR A 3 24.54 20.30 5.53
C TYR A 3 23.87 20.11 4.18
N HIS A 4 22.61 19.65 4.20
CA HIS A 4 21.70 19.63 3.06
C HIS A 4 20.31 20.08 3.52
N GLU A 5 19.52 20.62 2.61
CA GLU A 5 18.15 20.99 2.95
C GLU A 5 17.32 19.72 3.26
N TYR A 6 17.51 18.67 2.48
CA TYR A 6 16.88 17.35 2.67
C TYR A 6 17.93 16.24 2.81
N ILE A 7 17.74 15.35 3.75
CA ILE A 7 18.42 14.06 3.74
C ILE A 7 17.38 12.95 3.58
N ILE A 8 17.64 12.04 2.64
CA ILE A 8 16.85 10.84 2.43
C ILE A 8 17.65 9.65 2.94
N LEU A 9 17.10 8.86 3.84
CA LEU A 9 17.79 7.70 4.40
C LEU A 9 17.32 6.42 3.72
N GLY A 10 18.21 5.82 2.91
CA GLY A 10 18.02 4.61 2.13
C GLY A 10 17.86 4.85 0.63
N ALA A 11 18.63 4.11 -0.19
CA ALA A 11 18.60 4.13 -1.66
C ALA A 11 17.83 2.94 -2.25
N GLY A 12 16.75 2.51 -1.58
CA GLY A 12 15.77 1.60 -2.14
C GLY A 12 14.86 2.30 -3.17
N PRO A 13 13.88 1.59 -3.77
CA PRO A 13 12.99 2.17 -4.78
C PRO A 13 12.31 3.47 -4.34
N ALA A 14 11.90 3.58 -3.07
CA ALA A 14 11.25 4.79 -2.55
C ALA A 14 12.23 5.98 -2.45
N GLY A 15 13.44 5.74 -1.92
CA GLY A 15 14.47 6.79 -1.84
C GLY A 15 14.90 7.27 -3.21
N LEU A 16 15.06 6.35 -4.18
CA LEU A 16 15.38 6.71 -5.57
C LEU A 16 14.24 7.49 -6.23
N GLN A 17 12.98 7.10 -5.98
CA GLN A 17 11.82 7.82 -6.50
C GLN A 17 11.75 9.25 -5.98
N MET A 18 11.97 9.45 -4.68
CA MET A 18 12.04 10.80 -4.09
C MET A 18 13.26 11.56 -4.60
N GLY A 19 14.43 10.91 -4.64
CA GLY A 19 15.66 11.50 -5.18
C GLY A 19 15.50 11.97 -6.62
N TYR A 20 14.78 11.22 -7.45
CA TYR A 20 14.45 11.63 -8.82
C TYR A 20 13.66 12.95 -8.83
N PHE A 21 12.61 13.07 -8.03
CA PHE A 21 11.82 14.31 -7.99
C PHE A 21 12.62 15.50 -7.46
N MET A 22 13.42 15.28 -6.40
CA MET A 22 14.30 16.32 -5.84
C MET A 22 15.36 16.78 -6.87
N GLU A 23 15.96 15.85 -7.63
CA GLU A 23 16.94 16.18 -8.66
C GLU A 23 16.31 16.98 -9.81
N GLN A 24 15.12 16.57 -10.27
CA GLN A 24 14.40 17.26 -11.35
C GLN A 24 14.00 18.69 -10.94
N ALA A 25 13.69 18.92 -9.66
CA ALA A 25 13.35 20.23 -9.13
C ALA A 25 14.58 21.09 -8.76
N GLY A 26 15.78 20.50 -8.77
CA GLY A 26 17.03 21.21 -8.45
C GLY A 26 17.23 21.48 -6.96
N HIS A 27 16.61 20.68 -6.08
CA HIS A 27 16.77 20.85 -4.62
C HIS A 27 18.14 20.41 -4.12
N ASP A 28 18.54 20.97 -2.97
CA ASP A 28 19.68 20.50 -2.20
C ASP A 28 19.26 19.30 -1.33
N TYR A 29 19.64 18.12 -1.79
CA TYR A 29 19.36 16.86 -1.10
C TYR A 29 20.55 15.90 -1.18
N LEU A 30 20.59 14.94 -0.27
CA LEU A 30 21.52 13.82 -0.30
C LEU A 30 20.81 12.55 0.18
N ILE A 31 20.98 11.45 -0.55
CA ILE A 31 20.61 10.11 -0.10
C ILE A 31 21.77 9.48 0.63
N LEU A 32 21.56 8.96 1.84
CA LEU A 32 22.54 8.15 2.57
C LEU A 32 22.13 6.69 2.48
N GLU A 33 23.02 5.85 1.95
CA GLU A 33 22.81 4.40 1.79
C GLU A 33 23.93 3.63 2.51
N ARG A 34 23.54 2.66 3.34
CA ARG A 34 24.49 1.88 4.13
C ARG A 34 25.33 0.91 3.30
N ASN A 35 24.80 0.42 2.18
CA ASN A 35 25.46 -0.53 1.29
C ASN A 35 26.16 0.19 0.13
N ASP A 36 26.83 -0.57 -0.73
CA ASP A 36 27.62 -0.08 -1.85
C ASP A 36 26.82 0.11 -3.14
N GLY A 37 25.51 -0.26 -3.15
CA GLY A 37 24.62 -0.16 -4.29
C GLY A 37 23.18 0.20 -3.90
N ALA A 38 22.42 0.66 -4.89
CA ALA A 38 21.00 0.94 -4.74
C ALA A 38 20.18 -0.35 -4.77
N GLY A 39 19.10 -0.39 -3.98
CA GLY A 39 18.19 -1.54 -3.97
C GLY A 39 18.71 -2.77 -3.25
N SER A 40 19.67 -2.64 -2.36
CA SER A 40 20.35 -3.71 -1.64
C SER A 40 19.43 -4.68 -0.89
N PHE A 41 18.23 -4.23 -0.48
CA PHE A 41 17.20 -5.12 0.06
C PHE A 41 16.89 -6.29 -0.90
N PHE A 42 16.84 -6.02 -2.20
CA PHE A 42 16.53 -7.02 -3.22
C PHE A 42 17.73 -7.93 -3.58
N GLU A 43 18.93 -7.67 -3.09
CA GLU A 43 20.02 -8.64 -3.16
C GLU A 43 19.78 -9.84 -2.25
N HIS A 44 19.06 -9.63 -1.14
CA HIS A 44 18.75 -10.65 -0.16
C HIS A 44 17.33 -11.19 -0.25
N TYR A 45 16.37 -10.37 -0.71
CA TYR A 45 14.95 -10.71 -0.73
C TYR A 45 14.33 -10.53 -2.12
N PRO A 46 13.35 -11.36 -2.49
CA PRO A 46 12.96 -12.60 -1.80
C PRO A 46 14.11 -13.60 -1.74
N ARG A 47 14.13 -14.44 -0.71
CA ARG A 47 15.25 -15.38 -0.48
C ARG A 47 15.44 -16.38 -1.63
N GLN A 48 14.35 -16.75 -2.33
CA GLN A 48 14.35 -17.65 -3.49
C GLN A 48 14.64 -16.91 -4.81
N GLY A 49 14.90 -15.62 -4.74
CA GLY A 49 15.35 -14.82 -5.86
C GLY A 49 14.31 -14.51 -6.94
N THR A 50 13.02 -14.82 -6.72
CA THR A 50 11.95 -14.52 -7.67
C THR A 50 10.96 -13.53 -7.08
N LEU A 51 10.79 -12.39 -7.77
CA LEU A 51 9.83 -11.36 -7.38
C LEU A 51 8.40 -11.84 -7.68
N ILE A 52 7.48 -11.62 -6.74
CA ILE A 52 6.05 -11.87 -6.93
C ILE A 52 5.29 -10.62 -7.41
N SER A 53 5.99 -9.53 -7.66
CA SER A 53 5.49 -8.33 -8.30
C SER A 53 5.43 -8.51 -9.81
N LEU A 54 4.25 -8.25 -10.39
CA LEU A 54 4.01 -8.49 -11.81
C LEU A 54 4.85 -7.57 -12.71
N ASN A 55 5.32 -8.15 -13.82
CA ASN A 55 6.00 -7.45 -14.90
C ASN A 55 5.28 -7.77 -16.21
N LYS A 56 4.15 -7.12 -16.48
CA LYS A 56 3.37 -7.36 -17.68
C LYS A 56 3.87 -6.46 -18.81
N VAL A 57 4.74 -7.00 -19.65
CA VAL A 57 5.40 -6.29 -20.78
C VAL A 57 4.43 -6.14 -21.96
N TYR A 58 3.78 -7.23 -22.35
CA TYR A 58 2.95 -7.23 -23.55
C TYR A 58 1.54 -6.76 -23.24
N ASN A 59 1.30 -5.48 -23.48
CA ASN A 59 0.00 -4.84 -23.44
C ASN A 59 -0.28 -4.23 -24.83
N PHE A 60 -1.51 -4.33 -25.32
CA PHE A 60 -1.87 -3.71 -26.58
C PHE A 60 -2.24 -2.23 -26.43
N TYR A 61 -2.45 -1.78 -25.19
CA TYR A 61 -2.85 -0.41 -24.91
C TYR A 61 -1.64 0.54 -25.01
N PRO A 62 -1.72 1.64 -25.77
CA PRO A 62 -0.55 2.47 -26.04
C PRO A 62 -0.19 3.43 -24.91
N GLU A 63 -1.11 3.67 -23.96
CA GLU A 63 -0.95 4.69 -22.93
C GLU A 63 0.03 4.24 -21.82
N PRO A 64 1.18 4.90 -21.63
CA PRO A 64 2.17 4.51 -20.64
C PRO A 64 1.63 4.54 -19.20
N GLU A 65 0.83 5.54 -18.84
CA GLU A 65 0.22 5.64 -17.51
C GLU A 65 -0.68 4.43 -17.21
N PHE A 66 -1.48 3.99 -18.18
CA PHE A 66 -2.32 2.80 -18.06
C PHE A 66 -1.46 1.54 -17.85
N ASN A 67 -0.38 1.40 -18.63
CA ASN A 67 0.50 0.24 -18.56
C ASN A 67 1.19 0.10 -17.20
N LEU A 68 1.42 1.19 -16.48
CA LEU A 68 1.93 1.17 -15.11
C LEU A 68 0.99 0.49 -14.10
N ARG A 69 -0.29 0.26 -14.42
CA ARG A 69 -1.19 -0.59 -13.62
C ARG A 69 -0.69 -2.03 -13.54
N HIS A 70 0.02 -2.49 -14.55
CA HIS A 70 0.46 -3.87 -14.75
C HIS A 70 1.99 -4.03 -14.69
N ASP A 71 2.72 -2.92 -14.64
CA ASP A 71 4.15 -2.86 -14.35
C ASP A 71 4.34 -2.46 -12.87
N TRP A 72 4.65 -3.45 -12.04
CA TRP A 72 4.71 -3.26 -10.60
C TRP A 72 6.11 -2.96 -10.08
N ASN A 73 7.09 -2.83 -10.97
CA ASN A 73 8.49 -2.68 -10.59
C ASN A 73 9.11 -1.35 -11.03
N SER A 74 8.60 -0.72 -12.08
CA SER A 74 9.12 0.55 -12.57
C SER A 74 8.92 1.70 -11.59
N LEU A 75 9.91 2.59 -11.53
CA LEU A 75 9.79 3.92 -10.94
C LEU A 75 9.16 4.89 -11.94
N ILE A 76 8.55 5.95 -11.44
CA ILE A 76 7.87 6.96 -12.27
C ILE A 76 8.90 7.97 -12.76
N THR A 77 8.89 8.24 -14.08
CA THR A 77 9.62 9.34 -14.70
C THR A 77 8.67 10.23 -15.48
N HIS A 78 9.04 11.47 -15.76
CA HIS A 78 8.18 12.40 -16.47
C HIS A 78 7.86 11.96 -17.90
N ASP A 79 8.78 11.22 -18.52
CA ASP A 79 8.73 10.82 -19.93
C ASP A 79 8.53 9.31 -20.15
N TYR A 80 8.38 8.53 -19.07
CA TYR A 80 8.28 7.06 -19.10
C TYR A 80 9.40 6.36 -19.87
N SER A 81 10.58 7.01 -19.99
CA SER A 81 11.68 6.56 -20.86
C SER A 81 12.59 5.50 -20.24
N HIS A 82 12.31 5.04 -19.03
CA HIS A 82 13.16 4.08 -18.33
C HIS A 82 12.30 3.19 -17.42
N LEU A 83 11.79 2.13 -18.02
CA LEU A 83 10.88 1.21 -17.37
C LEU A 83 11.61 -0.11 -17.04
N PHE A 84 11.18 -0.76 -15.97
CA PHE A 84 11.67 -2.08 -15.61
C PHE A 84 11.32 -3.13 -16.67
N THR A 85 10.20 -2.95 -17.38
CA THR A 85 9.77 -3.79 -18.50
C THR A 85 10.78 -3.87 -19.64
N ASP A 86 11.74 -2.93 -19.73
CA ASP A 86 12.82 -2.96 -20.71
C ASP A 86 13.94 -3.95 -20.33
N TYR A 87 13.96 -4.46 -19.10
CA TYR A 87 15.03 -5.31 -18.57
C TYR A 87 14.75 -6.80 -18.67
N THR A 88 13.49 -7.19 -18.67
CA THR A 88 13.10 -8.60 -18.77
C THR A 88 11.63 -8.73 -19.21
N THR A 89 11.34 -9.83 -19.89
CA THR A 89 9.97 -10.22 -20.28
C THR A 89 9.33 -11.22 -19.32
N ASP A 90 10.03 -11.63 -18.27
CA ASP A 90 9.51 -12.56 -17.27
C ASP A 90 8.35 -11.91 -16.50
N LEU A 91 7.22 -12.60 -16.39
CA LEU A 91 6.07 -12.11 -15.62
C LEU A 91 6.39 -12.00 -14.12
N TYR A 92 7.20 -12.93 -13.60
CA TYR A 92 7.74 -12.95 -12.25
C TYR A 92 9.28 -12.89 -12.33
N PRO A 93 9.88 -11.70 -12.36
CA PRO A 93 11.29 -11.52 -12.65
C PRO A 93 12.18 -11.94 -11.48
N LYS A 94 13.46 -12.10 -11.78
CA LYS A 94 14.48 -12.33 -10.75
C LYS A 94 14.85 -11.02 -10.04
N ASN A 95 15.14 -11.11 -8.75
CA ASN A 95 15.47 -9.97 -7.90
C ASN A 95 16.72 -9.20 -8.39
N TYR A 96 17.76 -9.89 -8.87
CA TYR A 96 18.96 -9.25 -9.38
C TYR A 96 18.69 -8.34 -10.59
N VAL A 97 17.64 -8.62 -11.38
CA VAL A 97 17.22 -7.74 -12.48
C VAL A 97 16.71 -6.41 -11.94
N LEU A 98 15.96 -6.45 -10.83
CA LEU A 98 15.48 -5.23 -10.18
C LEU A 98 16.65 -4.43 -9.57
N VAL A 99 17.62 -5.09 -8.94
CA VAL A 99 18.81 -4.42 -8.41
C VAL A 99 19.55 -3.70 -9.53
N ARG A 100 19.75 -4.37 -10.67
CA ARG A 100 20.36 -3.77 -11.85
C ARG A 100 19.59 -2.54 -12.34
N TYR A 101 18.26 -2.66 -12.50
CA TYR A 101 17.40 -1.56 -12.91
C TYR A 101 17.53 -0.34 -11.97
N LEU A 102 17.50 -0.55 -10.66
CA LEU A 102 17.59 0.53 -9.67
C LEU A 102 18.94 1.25 -9.70
N ASN A 103 20.03 0.52 -9.90
CA ASN A 103 21.36 1.12 -10.06
C ASN A 103 21.47 1.91 -11.37
N ASP A 104 20.96 1.37 -12.48
CA ASP A 104 20.92 2.07 -13.76
C ASP A 104 20.02 3.32 -13.69
N PHE A 105 18.89 3.26 -12.97
CA PHE A 105 18.02 4.40 -12.69
C PHE A 105 18.78 5.52 -11.95
N ALA A 106 19.42 5.17 -10.84
CA ALA A 106 20.22 6.12 -10.06
C ALA A 106 21.28 6.82 -10.90
N LYS A 107 22.00 6.05 -11.73
CA LYS A 107 23.04 6.55 -12.63
C LYS A 107 22.47 7.44 -13.74
N LYS A 108 21.40 6.98 -14.42
CA LYS A 108 20.79 7.70 -15.54
C LYS A 108 20.31 9.09 -15.11
N TYR A 109 19.66 9.17 -13.96
CA TYR A 109 19.09 10.42 -13.46
C TYR A 109 20.01 11.20 -12.51
N LYS A 110 21.28 10.76 -12.37
CA LYS A 110 22.32 11.43 -11.58
C LYS A 110 21.91 11.71 -10.13
N ILE A 111 21.18 10.77 -9.55
CA ILE A 111 20.67 10.91 -8.17
C ILE A 111 21.86 11.00 -7.21
N LYS A 112 21.84 11.98 -6.30
CA LYS A 112 22.93 12.23 -5.33
C LYS A 112 22.85 11.23 -4.19
N ILE A 113 23.70 10.19 -4.24
CA ILE A 113 23.74 9.12 -3.25
C ILE A 113 25.15 9.02 -2.67
N LYS A 114 25.22 8.93 -1.36
CA LYS A 114 26.44 8.55 -0.65
C LYS A 114 26.29 7.12 -0.14
N PHE A 115 26.92 6.19 -0.82
CA PHE A 115 26.98 4.78 -0.46
C PHE A 115 27.92 4.54 0.72
N ASN A 116 27.89 3.33 1.29
CA ASN A 116 28.71 2.91 2.42
C ASN A 116 28.59 3.85 3.64
N THR A 117 27.39 4.39 3.85
CA THR A 117 27.10 5.37 4.89
C THR A 117 25.98 4.84 5.78
N SER A 118 26.36 4.08 6.80
CA SER A 118 25.46 3.46 7.77
C SER A 118 25.19 4.42 8.92
N VAL A 119 24.04 5.10 8.91
CA VAL A 119 23.61 5.98 10.01
C VAL A 119 23.32 5.14 11.25
N GLN A 120 23.92 5.54 12.39
CA GLN A 120 23.81 4.86 13.68
C GLN A 120 23.01 5.66 14.70
N MET A 121 22.92 6.98 14.50
CA MET A 121 22.22 7.88 15.41
C MET A 121 21.62 9.05 14.66
N ILE A 122 20.40 9.41 15.03
CA ILE A 122 19.67 10.58 14.56
C ILE A 122 19.25 11.39 15.79
N ALA A 123 19.64 12.65 15.82
CA ALA A 123 19.27 13.60 16.86
C ALA A 123 18.76 14.88 16.25
N ARG A 124 18.21 15.80 17.05
CA ARG A 124 17.80 17.13 16.61
C ARG A 124 18.50 18.19 17.47
N GLN A 125 18.96 19.24 16.84
CA GLN A 125 19.54 20.40 17.55
C GLN A 125 18.44 21.16 18.31
N HIS A 126 18.77 21.60 19.52
CA HIS A 126 17.88 22.39 20.39
C HIS A 126 18.08 23.91 20.22
N ASN A 127 18.61 24.34 19.07
CA ASN A 127 18.75 25.76 18.69
C ASN A 127 17.57 26.22 17.80
N GLU A 128 17.61 27.48 17.35
CA GLU A 128 16.56 28.06 16.49
C GLU A 128 16.41 27.31 15.14
N GLU A 129 17.50 26.79 14.59
CA GLU A 129 17.48 26.10 13.30
C GLU A 129 16.85 24.70 13.38
N ARG A 130 16.91 24.06 14.57
CA ARG A 130 16.33 22.74 14.86
C ARG A 130 16.70 21.66 13.83
N LEU A 131 17.92 21.68 13.32
CA LEU A 131 18.39 20.73 12.31
C LEU A 131 18.43 19.31 12.86
N PHE A 132 18.06 18.35 12.02
CA PHE A 132 18.41 16.96 12.26
C PHE A 132 19.92 16.76 12.10
N VAL A 133 20.51 15.98 12.96
CA VAL A 133 21.93 15.57 12.90
C VAL A 133 21.99 14.07 12.84
N LEU A 134 22.56 13.54 11.76
CA LEU A 134 22.75 12.12 11.54
C LEU A 134 24.23 11.79 11.66
N LYS A 135 24.55 10.81 12.49
CA LYS A 135 25.92 10.32 12.67
C LYS A 135 26.06 8.91 12.11
N ASP A 136 27.04 8.73 11.21
CA ASP A 136 27.30 7.43 10.63
C ASP A 136 28.24 6.57 11.50
N ALA A 137 28.44 5.31 11.12
CA ALA A 137 29.32 4.35 11.79
C ALA A 137 30.79 4.79 11.85
N ASN A 138 31.21 5.70 10.95
CA ASN A 138 32.56 6.26 10.91
C ASN A 138 32.70 7.54 11.73
N GLY A 139 31.61 7.96 12.39
CA GLY A 139 31.57 9.20 13.19
C GLY A 139 31.40 10.48 12.35
N MET A 140 31.16 10.37 11.05
CA MET A 140 30.86 11.52 10.20
C MET A 140 29.45 12.03 10.48
N GLU A 141 29.30 13.34 10.55
CA GLU A 141 28.02 13.99 10.82
C GLU A 141 27.48 14.69 9.57
N TYR A 142 26.17 14.50 9.37
CA TYR A 142 25.36 15.14 8.36
C TYR A 142 24.22 15.90 9.03
N SER A 143 23.78 17.02 8.46
CA SER A 143 22.66 17.77 9.01
C SER A 143 21.67 18.18 7.93
N CYS A 144 20.40 18.26 8.29
CA CYS A 144 19.34 18.70 7.38
C CYS A 144 18.20 19.40 8.11
N LYS A 145 17.44 20.19 7.36
CA LYS A 145 16.17 20.76 7.85
C LYS A 145 15.09 19.70 7.90
N ARG A 146 15.02 18.83 6.86
CA ARG A 146 13.97 17.84 6.68
C ARG A 146 14.56 16.47 6.41
N LEU A 147 14.06 15.51 7.16
CA LEU A 147 14.51 14.13 7.09
C LEU A 147 13.43 13.25 6.46
N ILE A 148 13.78 12.53 5.39
CA ILE A 148 12.90 11.60 4.69
C ILE A 148 13.42 10.17 4.89
N LEU A 149 12.63 9.33 5.56
CA LEU A 149 12.99 7.96 5.88
C LEU A 149 12.44 7.00 4.81
N ALA A 150 13.33 6.42 4.03
CA ALA A 150 13.06 5.45 2.97
C ALA A 150 13.67 4.08 3.28
N THR A 151 13.76 3.73 4.58
CA THR A 151 14.54 2.60 5.09
C THR A 151 13.89 1.23 4.83
N GLY A 152 12.63 1.20 4.40
CA GLY A 152 11.92 -0.04 4.14
C GLY A 152 11.77 -0.94 5.38
N PRO A 153 11.77 -2.28 5.22
CA PRO A 153 11.83 -3.21 6.34
C PRO A 153 13.20 -3.13 7.03
N VAL A 154 13.22 -2.79 8.32
CA VAL A 154 14.47 -2.51 9.04
C VAL A 154 14.96 -3.66 9.89
N LYS A 155 14.03 -4.42 10.52
CA LYS A 155 14.34 -5.54 11.41
C LYS A 155 13.33 -6.68 11.23
N PRO A 156 13.73 -7.94 11.44
CA PRO A 156 12.78 -9.04 11.57
C PRO A 156 11.80 -8.80 12.72
N ASN A 157 10.55 -9.21 12.52
CA ASN A 157 9.57 -9.23 13.58
C ASN A 157 9.65 -10.57 14.31
N ILE A 158 10.25 -10.57 15.50
CA ILE A 158 10.42 -11.76 16.32
C ILE A 158 9.22 -11.86 17.27
N PRO A 159 8.40 -12.92 17.23
CA PRO A 159 7.31 -13.12 18.16
C PRO A 159 7.83 -13.37 19.58
N ASP A 160 7.03 -12.99 20.56
CA ASP A 160 7.31 -13.28 21.97
C ASP A 160 6.84 -14.71 22.30
N ALA A 161 7.77 -15.67 22.17
CA ALA A 161 7.55 -17.07 22.51
C ALA A 161 8.82 -17.64 23.14
N GLU A 162 8.68 -18.45 24.19
CA GLU A 162 9.80 -19.07 24.89
C GLU A 162 10.61 -19.96 23.94
N GLY A 163 11.94 -19.78 23.89
CA GLY A 163 12.84 -20.54 23.02
C GLY A 163 12.82 -20.12 21.55
N ILE A 164 12.20 -19.00 21.17
CA ILE A 164 12.09 -18.56 19.77
C ILE A 164 13.46 -18.33 19.10
N GLU A 165 14.51 -18.10 19.87
CA GLU A 165 15.89 -17.98 19.40
C GLU A 165 16.45 -19.29 18.83
N LEU A 166 15.78 -20.42 19.07
CA LEU A 166 16.11 -21.71 18.47
C LEU A 166 15.63 -21.84 17.03
N ALA A 167 14.71 -20.97 16.59
CA ALA A 167 14.20 -20.92 15.23
C ALA A 167 15.15 -20.15 14.30
N GLU A 168 15.41 -20.71 13.13
CA GLU A 168 16.10 -20.02 12.04
C GLU A 168 15.25 -18.84 11.55
N GLY A 169 15.83 -17.65 11.33
CA GLY A 169 15.11 -16.51 10.76
C GLY A 169 14.94 -16.63 9.25
N PHE A 170 13.84 -16.08 8.70
CA PHE A 170 13.70 -15.95 7.24
C PHE A 170 14.87 -15.17 6.63
N GLU A 171 15.44 -14.28 7.38
CA GLU A 171 16.57 -13.43 7.00
C GLU A 171 17.87 -14.21 6.79
N ASP A 172 18.06 -15.35 7.46
CA ASP A 172 19.35 -16.06 7.51
C ASP A 172 19.26 -17.59 7.37
N TYR A 173 18.03 -18.17 7.21
CA TYR A 173 17.91 -19.61 6.97
C TYR A 173 18.67 -20.02 5.70
N ASP A 174 19.17 -21.24 5.70
CA ASP A 174 19.87 -21.79 4.53
C ASP A 174 18.89 -22.07 3.39
N VAL A 175 19.06 -21.38 2.26
CA VAL A 175 18.20 -21.54 1.07
C VAL A 175 18.50 -22.81 0.27
N ASN A 176 19.55 -23.59 0.64
CA ASN A 176 19.82 -24.86 -0.01
C ASN A 176 18.86 -25.94 0.47
N PRO A 177 17.89 -26.41 -0.33
CA PRO A 177 16.87 -27.34 0.12
C PRO A 177 17.43 -28.74 0.49
N GLU A 178 18.61 -29.11 0.03
CA GLU A 178 19.26 -30.38 0.40
C GLU A 178 19.55 -30.50 1.90
N ARG A 179 19.73 -29.36 2.61
CA ARG A 179 19.86 -29.34 4.06
C ARG A 179 18.64 -29.94 4.77
N TYR A 180 17.48 -29.78 4.19
CA TYR A 180 16.19 -30.19 4.76
C TYR A 180 15.70 -31.55 4.24
N LYS A 181 16.51 -32.26 3.48
CA LYS A 181 16.16 -33.55 2.89
C LYS A 181 15.79 -34.57 3.98
N ASN A 182 14.60 -35.17 3.83
CA ASN A 182 14.00 -36.09 4.79
C ASN A 182 13.83 -35.53 6.20
N LYS A 183 13.75 -34.19 6.36
CA LYS A 183 13.57 -33.50 7.64
C LYS A 183 12.12 -33.08 7.87
N ARG A 184 11.74 -32.97 9.14
CA ARG A 184 10.49 -32.37 9.58
C ARG A 184 10.75 -30.87 9.77
N VAL A 185 10.16 -30.05 8.91
CA VAL A 185 10.39 -28.59 8.93
C VAL A 185 9.11 -27.87 9.33
N VAL A 186 9.19 -27.05 10.37
CA VAL A 186 8.11 -26.19 10.81
C VAL A 186 8.36 -24.77 10.31
N ILE A 187 7.34 -24.15 9.75
CA ILE A 187 7.39 -22.76 9.27
C ILE A 187 6.38 -21.92 10.05
N LEU A 188 6.87 -20.89 10.73
CA LEU A 188 6.04 -19.95 11.50
C LEU A 188 5.66 -18.77 10.64
N GLY A 189 4.40 -18.65 10.25
CA GLY A 189 3.91 -17.51 9.47
C GLY A 189 2.81 -17.88 8.49
N ARG A 190 2.13 -16.86 7.94
CA ARG A 190 1.00 -17.01 7.02
C ARG A 190 1.07 -16.13 5.77
N GLY A 191 2.16 -15.39 5.60
CA GLY A 191 2.40 -14.49 4.48
C GLY A 191 3.20 -15.16 3.36
N ASN A 192 3.49 -14.37 2.33
CA ASN A 192 4.22 -14.86 1.16
C ASN A 192 5.57 -15.49 1.49
N SER A 193 6.33 -14.95 2.45
CA SER A 193 7.63 -15.54 2.84
C SER A 193 7.50 -16.96 3.37
N ALA A 194 6.47 -17.26 4.17
CA ALA A 194 6.25 -18.60 4.70
C ALA A 194 5.91 -19.61 3.59
N PHE A 195 5.07 -19.21 2.65
CA PHE A 195 4.68 -20.08 1.54
C PHE A 195 5.75 -20.18 0.45
N GLU A 196 6.58 -19.16 0.29
CA GLU A 196 7.78 -19.20 -0.55
C GLU A 196 8.76 -20.28 -0.05
N VAL A 197 9.10 -20.25 1.24
CA VAL A 197 9.94 -21.26 1.88
C VAL A 197 9.29 -22.64 1.78
N ALA A 198 8.00 -22.77 2.06
CA ALA A 198 7.28 -24.03 2.00
C ALA A 198 7.28 -24.65 0.59
N ASN A 199 7.04 -23.86 -0.45
CA ASN A 199 7.07 -24.32 -1.83
C ASN A 199 8.47 -24.82 -2.23
N ASP A 200 9.51 -24.12 -1.79
CA ASP A 200 10.90 -24.49 -2.09
C ASP A 200 11.31 -25.81 -1.41
N LEU A 201 10.86 -26.02 -0.17
CA LEU A 201 11.21 -27.21 0.62
C LEU A 201 10.31 -28.41 0.36
N ALA A 202 9.14 -28.24 -0.25
CA ALA A 202 8.14 -29.29 -0.38
C ALA A 202 8.63 -30.56 -1.11
N GLY A 203 9.55 -30.43 -2.05
CA GLY A 203 10.12 -31.56 -2.79
C GLY A 203 11.27 -32.28 -2.05
N HIS A 204 11.79 -31.73 -0.95
CA HIS A 204 12.96 -32.25 -0.24
C HIS A 204 12.65 -32.67 1.19
N ALA A 205 11.87 -31.87 1.92
CA ALA A 205 11.51 -32.17 3.30
C ALA A 205 10.55 -33.37 3.37
N ALA A 206 10.69 -34.19 4.39
CA ALA A 206 9.74 -35.26 4.69
C ALA A 206 8.37 -34.70 5.08
N LEU A 207 8.39 -33.62 5.85
CA LEU A 207 7.18 -32.91 6.29
C LEU A 207 7.46 -31.40 6.33
N VAL A 208 6.60 -30.62 5.70
CA VAL A 208 6.49 -29.18 5.89
C VAL A 208 5.22 -28.87 6.67
N PHE A 209 5.37 -28.27 7.85
CA PHE A 209 4.27 -27.95 8.74
C PHE A 209 4.20 -26.43 8.93
N ILE A 210 3.16 -25.79 8.33
CA ILE A 210 3.01 -24.33 8.38
C ILE A 210 2.04 -23.96 9.50
N MET A 211 2.55 -23.23 10.50
CA MET A 211 1.78 -22.70 11.62
C MET A 211 1.35 -21.26 11.34
N ILE A 212 0.08 -21.05 11.06
CA ILE A 212 -0.45 -19.74 10.67
C ILE A 212 -1.04 -18.93 11.84
N GLY A 213 -1.05 -19.49 13.04
CA GLY A 213 -1.78 -18.94 14.18
C GLY A 213 -3.30 -19.12 14.02
N ASN A 214 -4.07 -18.57 14.93
CA ASN A 214 -5.53 -18.61 14.92
C ASN A 214 -6.17 -17.64 13.90
N ARG A 215 -5.52 -17.38 12.77
CA ARG A 215 -5.95 -16.43 11.76
C ARG A 215 -6.13 -17.11 10.41
N LEU A 216 -7.06 -16.60 9.62
CA LEU A 216 -7.29 -17.08 8.26
C LEU A 216 -6.12 -16.74 7.34
N ILE A 217 -5.81 -17.62 6.42
CA ILE A 217 -4.98 -17.31 5.25
C ILE A 217 -5.83 -16.45 4.33
N ARG A 218 -5.36 -15.24 4.07
CA ARG A 218 -5.93 -14.39 3.04
C ARG A 218 -5.17 -14.62 1.74
N HIS A 219 -5.91 -14.79 0.69
CA HIS A 219 -5.45 -15.22 -0.59
C HIS A 219 -5.94 -14.29 -1.69
N ALA A 220 -5.21 -14.15 -2.79
CA ALA A 220 -5.58 -13.28 -3.90
C ALA A 220 -6.97 -13.56 -4.50
N TRP A 221 -7.54 -14.75 -4.25
CA TRP A 221 -8.90 -15.11 -4.64
C TRP A 221 -9.98 -14.47 -3.75
N ASN A 222 -9.75 -14.39 -2.45
CA ASN A 222 -10.72 -13.93 -1.46
C ASN A 222 -10.35 -12.59 -0.80
N SER A 223 -9.26 -11.97 -1.27
CA SER A 223 -8.80 -10.69 -0.75
C SER A 223 -7.86 -10.01 -1.75
N HIS A 224 -7.77 -8.67 -1.67
CA HIS A 224 -6.91 -7.84 -2.51
C HIS A 224 -6.00 -6.94 -1.66
N PHE A 225 -5.60 -7.42 -0.48
CA PHE A 225 -4.86 -6.59 0.48
C PHE A 225 -3.37 -6.84 0.43
N VAL A 226 -2.61 -5.85 0.89
CA VAL A 226 -1.18 -5.97 1.12
C VAL A 226 -0.91 -7.11 2.12
N GLY A 227 0.01 -7.99 1.75
CA GLY A 227 0.40 -9.15 2.58
C GLY A 227 -0.44 -10.41 2.35
N ASP A 228 -1.47 -10.37 1.49
CA ASP A 228 -2.20 -11.57 1.10
C ASP A 228 -1.31 -12.51 0.29
N LEU A 229 -1.58 -13.81 0.43
CA LEU A 229 -0.86 -14.85 -0.28
C LEU A 229 -1.09 -14.70 -1.78
N ARG A 230 -0.02 -14.55 -2.54
CA ARG A 230 -0.09 -14.44 -3.99
C ARG A 230 -0.23 -15.82 -4.65
N SER A 231 -0.87 -15.84 -5.82
CA SER A 231 -1.09 -17.06 -6.59
C SER A 231 0.22 -17.82 -6.89
N TYR A 232 1.31 -17.12 -7.06
CA TYR A 232 2.64 -17.71 -7.26
C TYR A 232 3.05 -18.64 -6.11
N ASN A 233 2.63 -18.35 -4.88
CA ASN A 233 2.99 -19.11 -3.69
C ASN A 233 1.93 -20.12 -3.26
N ASN A 234 0.94 -20.43 -4.10
CA ASN A 234 -0.19 -21.30 -3.73
C ASN A 234 0.07 -22.79 -3.84
N THR A 235 1.13 -23.22 -4.47
CA THR A 235 1.36 -24.64 -4.84
C THR A 235 1.26 -25.56 -3.63
N ILE A 236 1.82 -25.16 -2.47
CA ILE A 236 1.77 -25.97 -1.26
C ILE A 236 0.34 -26.19 -0.74
N LEU A 237 -0.60 -25.28 -1.01
CA LEU A 237 -2.00 -25.42 -0.57
C LEU A 237 -2.72 -26.59 -1.24
N ASP A 238 -2.33 -26.95 -2.44
CA ASP A 238 -2.84 -28.12 -3.13
C ASP A 238 -2.28 -29.44 -2.54
N MET A 239 -1.05 -29.40 -2.04
CA MET A 239 -0.36 -30.59 -1.54
C MET A 239 -0.91 -31.10 -0.22
N PHE A 240 -1.32 -30.24 0.71
CA PHE A 240 -1.83 -30.69 2.01
C PHE A 240 -3.20 -31.37 1.93
N GLN A 241 -3.89 -31.27 0.78
CA GLN A 241 -5.14 -31.95 0.50
C GLN A 241 -4.92 -33.41 0.09
N LEU A 242 -4.29 -34.21 0.94
CA LEU A 242 -4.05 -35.65 0.77
C LEU A 242 -3.04 -36.04 -0.32
N LYS A 243 -2.25 -35.08 -0.85
CA LYS A 243 -1.25 -35.38 -1.87
C LYS A 243 0.16 -35.60 -1.29
N ALA A 244 0.42 -35.07 -0.10
CA ALA A 244 1.70 -35.23 0.61
C ALA A 244 1.49 -35.09 2.13
N LEU A 245 2.55 -35.36 2.90
CA LEU A 245 2.51 -35.20 4.36
C LEU A 245 2.59 -33.72 4.82
N HIS A 246 2.63 -32.78 3.88
CA HIS A 246 2.68 -31.36 4.22
C HIS A 246 1.35 -30.88 4.76
N THR A 247 1.40 -29.91 5.69
CA THR A 247 0.18 -29.42 6.34
C THR A 247 0.24 -27.93 6.67
N VAL A 248 -0.94 -27.34 6.75
CA VAL A 248 -1.16 -25.95 7.19
C VAL A 248 -2.17 -25.99 8.33
N THR A 249 -1.83 -25.39 9.47
CA THR A 249 -2.68 -25.45 10.67
C THR A 249 -2.90 -24.08 11.32
N GLY A 250 -4.06 -23.93 11.97
CA GLY A 250 -4.42 -22.78 12.78
C GLY A 250 -3.70 -22.70 14.15
N THR A 251 -2.62 -23.47 14.33
CA THR A 251 -1.91 -23.54 15.61
C THR A 251 -1.01 -22.33 15.85
N THR A 252 -0.89 -21.92 17.11
CA THR A 252 -0.05 -20.82 17.56
C THR A 252 1.09 -21.37 18.40
N LEU A 253 2.33 -21.04 18.05
CA LEU A 253 3.52 -21.40 18.82
C LEU A 253 3.46 -20.80 20.23
N THR A 254 3.77 -21.60 21.25
CA THR A 254 3.92 -21.14 22.63
C THR A 254 5.33 -21.28 23.16
N LYS A 255 6.04 -22.35 22.78
CA LYS A 255 7.39 -22.64 23.26
C LYS A 255 8.15 -23.54 22.30
N LEU A 256 9.46 -23.34 22.20
CA LEU A 256 10.42 -24.26 21.58
C LEU A 256 11.38 -24.80 22.63
N VAL A 257 11.65 -26.12 22.59
CA VAL A 257 12.60 -26.77 23.50
C VAL A 257 13.52 -27.67 22.69
N ARG A 258 14.84 -27.48 22.82
CA ARG A 258 15.82 -28.37 22.20
C ARG A 258 15.95 -29.65 23.02
N GLN A 259 15.89 -30.78 22.32
CA GLN A 259 16.04 -32.11 22.92
C GLN A 259 17.51 -32.57 22.86
N ASP A 260 17.84 -33.60 23.64
CA ASP A 260 19.19 -34.15 23.73
C ASP A 260 19.71 -34.73 22.41
N ASP A 261 18.80 -35.21 21.55
CA ASP A 261 19.10 -35.73 20.21
C ASP A 261 19.25 -34.61 19.15
N GLY A 262 19.11 -33.34 19.57
CA GLY A 262 19.21 -32.16 18.70
C GLY A 262 17.93 -31.75 18.02
N THR A 263 16.84 -32.54 18.13
CA THR A 263 15.52 -32.14 17.63
C THR A 263 14.90 -31.00 18.44
N LEU A 264 13.85 -30.40 17.91
CA LEU A 264 13.09 -29.35 18.58
C LEU A 264 11.69 -29.86 18.93
N GLN A 265 11.31 -29.73 20.19
CA GLN A 265 9.94 -29.92 20.61
C GLN A 265 9.19 -28.60 20.44
N VAL A 266 8.16 -28.62 19.59
CA VAL A 266 7.35 -27.45 19.22
C VAL A 266 6.03 -27.53 19.98
N HIS A 267 5.88 -26.69 21.00
CA HIS A 267 4.65 -26.59 21.79
C HIS A 267 3.70 -25.57 21.15
N TYR A 268 2.42 -25.88 21.13
CA TYR A 268 1.43 -25.02 20.50
C TYR A 268 0.08 -25.02 21.23
N THR A 269 -0.71 -24.02 20.91
CA THR A 269 -2.14 -23.94 21.19
C THR A 269 -2.94 -23.97 19.90
N GLU A 270 -4.14 -24.52 19.97
CA GLU A 270 -5.12 -24.53 18.89
C GLU A 270 -6.49 -24.12 19.44
N GLU A 271 -7.13 -23.14 18.82
CA GLU A 271 -8.49 -22.78 19.14
C GLU A 271 -9.46 -23.77 18.49
N LEU A 272 -10.23 -24.46 19.31
CA LEU A 272 -11.21 -25.41 18.84
C LEU A 272 -12.45 -24.70 18.29
N PRO A 273 -13.03 -25.18 17.17
CA PRO A 273 -14.22 -24.58 16.57
C PRO A 273 -15.41 -24.50 17.53
N HIS A 274 -16.11 -23.38 17.53
CA HIS A 274 -17.29 -23.12 18.39
C HIS A 274 -18.43 -24.14 18.24
N TRP A 275 -18.52 -24.82 17.09
CA TRP A 275 -19.57 -25.81 16.80
C TRP A 275 -19.35 -27.19 17.44
N LYS A 276 -18.18 -27.40 18.06
CA LYS A 276 -17.94 -28.59 18.88
C LYS A 276 -17.96 -28.20 20.36
N THR A 277 -16.81 -28.18 20.98
CA THR A 277 -16.63 -27.73 22.35
C THR A 277 -15.69 -26.53 22.29
N PRO A 278 -16.16 -25.29 22.50
CA PRO A 278 -15.29 -24.13 22.53
C PRO A 278 -14.20 -24.32 23.57
N GLY A 279 -12.94 -24.04 23.18
CA GLY A 279 -11.84 -24.16 24.10
C GLY A 279 -10.51 -24.06 23.38
N THR A 280 -9.43 -24.13 24.13
CA THR A 280 -8.06 -24.15 23.63
C THR A 280 -7.45 -25.52 23.89
N ALA A 281 -7.01 -26.19 22.84
CA ALA A 281 -6.22 -27.40 22.94
C ALA A 281 -4.73 -27.02 23.05
N PHE A 282 -3.99 -27.85 23.76
CA PHE A 282 -2.54 -27.75 23.91
C PHE A 282 -1.90 -29.02 23.35
N GLY A 283 -0.81 -28.86 22.63
CA GLY A 283 -0.11 -29.99 22.07
C GLY A 283 1.36 -29.68 21.83
N TRP A 284 2.09 -30.70 21.44
CA TRP A 284 3.46 -30.57 20.97
C TRP A 284 3.77 -31.64 19.92
N PHE A 285 4.78 -31.38 19.10
CA PHE A 285 5.35 -32.34 18.16
C PHE A 285 6.84 -32.07 17.96
N GLU A 286 7.54 -33.01 17.39
CA GLU A 286 8.97 -32.89 17.10
C GLU A 286 9.23 -32.36 15.72
N ALA A 287 10.23 -31.48 15.62
CA ALA A 287 10.75 -30.94 14.37
C ALA A 287 12.28 -31.03 14.33
N ASP A 288 12.84 -31.17 13.14
CA ASP A 288 14.29 -31.09 12.94
C ASP A 288 14.71 -29.62 12.73
N HIS A 289 13.85 -28.81 12.11
CA HIS A 289 14.06 -27.38 11.85
C HIS A 289 12.79 -26.58 12.10
N VAL A 290 12.96 -25.37 12.60
CA VAL A 290 11.89 -24.35 12.70
C VAL A 290 12.36 -23.09 12.02
N ILE A 291 11.61 -22.59 11.03
CA ILE A 291 11.93 -21.39 10.25
C ILE A 291 10.88 -20.31 10.55
N ARG A 292 11.32 -19.14 10.98
CA ARG A 292 10.49 -18.03 11.38
C ARG A 292 10.25 -17.05 10.24
N CYS A 293 9.04 -17.05 9.68
CA CYS A 293 8.59 -16.18 8.58
C CYS A 293 7.53 -15.18 9.05
N THR A 294 7.78 -14.47 10.14
CA THR A 294 6.82 -13.63 10.87
C THR A 294 6.81 -12.15 10.42
N GLY A 295 7.51 -11.85 9.31
CA GLY A 295 7.57 -10.53 8.70
C GLY A 295 8.58 -9.59 9.36
N PHE A 296 8.40 -8.29 9.15
CA PHE A 296 9.37 -7.26 9.51
C PHE A 296 8.73 -6.11 10.30
N LYS A 297 9.56 -5.36 11.02
CA LYS A 297 9.27 -4.02 11.54
C LYS A 297 9.75 -2.96 10.54
N TYR A 298 9.08 -1.81 10.52
CA TYR A 298 9.29 -0.76 9.52
C TYR A 298 9.88 0.54 10.08
N ALA A 299 10.16 0.58 11.36
CA ALA A 299 10.98 1.61 11.99
C ALA A 299 11.87 0.98 13.05
N ASP A 300 13.08 1.51 13.17
CA ASP A 300 14.01 1.19 14.25
C ASP A 300 14.15 2.41 15.17
N THR A 301 13.40 2.40 16.26
CA THR A 301 13.40 3.51 17.21
C THR A 301 14.75 3.70 17.92
N SER A 302 15.61 2.68 17.93
CA SER A 302 16.96 2.76 18.53
C SER A 302 17.93 3.66 17.76
N LEU A 303 17.59 4.04 16.53
CA LEU A 303 18.37 5.01 15.74
C LEU A 303 18.17 6.45 16.19
N PHE A 304 17.12 6.74 16.96
CA PHE A 304 16.73 8.10 17.30
C PHE A 304 17.09 8.43 18.74
N ALA A 305 17.48 9.69 18.96
CA ALA A 305 17.47 10.25 20.31
C ALA A 305 16.03 10.22 20.87
N GLU A 306 15.90 10.06 22.18
CA GLU A 306 14.62 9.79 22.85
C GLU A 306 13.55 10.86 22.54
N ASP A 307 13.95 12.12 22.46
CA ASP A 307 13.09 13.29 22.25
C ASP A 307 12.53 13.42 20.82
N ILE A 308 13.08 12.65 19.87
CA ILE A 308 12.64 12.68 18.46
C ILE A 308 12.25 11.29 17.91
N ALA A 309 12.26 10.27 18.75
CA ALA A 309 11.84 8.95 18.32
C ALA A 309 10.36 8.98 17.86
N PRO A 310 10.05 8.38 16.70
CA PRO A 310 8.67 8.37 16.22
C PRO A 310 7.76 7.54 17.13
N GLU A 311 6.55 8.01 17.34
CA GLU A 311 5.51 7.20 17.97
C GLU A 311 5.20 5.98 17.11
N MET A 312 5.02 4.83 17.76
CA MET A 312 4.80 3.54 17.10
C MET A 312 3.37 3.05 17.30
N ASP A 313 2.89 2.24 16.37
CA ASP A 313 1.60 1.56 16.50
C ASP A 313 1.62 0.55 17.68
N ALA A 314 0.44 0.14 18.14
CA ALA A 314 0.28 -0.78 19.27
C ALA A 314 1.04 -2.13 19.12
N MET A 315 1.39 -2.52 17.89
CA MET A 315 2.19 -3.72 17.61
C MET A 315 3.69 -3.41 17.52
N ASN A 316 4.09 -2.18 17.76
CA ASN A 316 5.47 -1.71 17.57
C ASN A 316 6.07 -2.12 16.22
N LYS A 317 5.25 -2.01 15.18
CA LYS A 317 5.58 -2.44 13.81
C LYS A 317 5.76 -1.27 12.86
N TYR A 318 4.88 -0.28 12.94
CA TYR A 318 4.88 0.90 12.07
C TYR A 318 4.92 2.18 12.89
N PRO A 319 5.59 3.24 12.38
CA PRO A 319 5.42 4.57 12.95
C PRO A 319 3.99 5.08 12.70
N ILE A 320 3.49 5.87 13.63
CA ILE A 320 2.23 6.63 13.46
C ILE A 320 2.54 7.81 12.56
N LEU A 321 1.80 7.94 11.46
CA LEU A 321 2.00 8.98 10.44
C LEU A 321 0.74 9.83 10.28
N ASN A 322 0.92 11.14 10.07
CA ASN A 322 -0.17 12.06 9.76
C ASN A 322 -0.64 11.93 8.28
N THR A 323 -1.50 12.83 7.83
CA THR A 323 -2.13 12.80 6.50
C THR A 323 -1.15 13.03 5.34
N SER A 324 0.03 13.59 5.61
CA SER A 324 1.13 13.82 4.67
C SER A 324 2.35 12.92 4.93
N TRP A 325 2.16 11.79 5.61
CA TRP A 325 3.22 10.84 6.00
C TRP A 325 4.34 11.43 6.89
N GLU A 326 4.09 12.55 7.55
CA GLU A 326 4.94 13.07 8.59
C GLU A 326 4.74 12.29 9.89
N SER A 327 5.81 12.03 10.63
CA SER A 327 5.76 11.34 11.93
C SER A 327 5.27 12.27 13.05
N SER A 328 5.28 11.77 14.29
CA SER A 328 5.07 12.61 15.50
C SER A 328 6.14 13.69 15.68
N THR A 329 7.30 13.52 15.05
CA THR A 329 8.37 14.52 15.03
C THR A 329 8.24 15.39 13.79
N PRO A 330 8.01 16.70 13.92
CA PRO A 330 7.87 17.62 12.78
C PRO A 330 9.09 17.59 11.85
N ASP A 331 8.85 17.72 10.54
CA ASP A 331 9.84 17.69 9.46
C ASP A 331 10.53 16.33 9.25
N MET A 332 10.01 15.26 9.86
CA MET A 332 10.45 13.90 9.67
C MET A 332 9.37 13.07 8.98
N TYR A 333 9.61 12.72 7.73
CA TYR A 333 8.65 12.05 6.82
C TYR A 333 9.06 10.62 6.55
N TYR A 334 8.07 9.76 6.27
CA TYR A 334 8.30 8.37 5.86
C TYR A 334 7.74 8.12 4.47
N ILE A 335 8.50 7.41 3.64
CA ILE A 335 8.09 6.95 2.31
C ILE A 335 8.37 5.45 2.13
N GLY A 336 7.90 4.89 1.03
CA GLY A 336 8.07 3.47 0.74
C GLY A 336 7.07 2.59 1.48
N THR A 337 7.47 1.36 1.77
CA THR A 337 6.61 0.35 2.43
C THR A 337 6.02 0.80 3.76
N THR A 338 6.64 1.76 4.43
CA THR A 338 6.17 2.31 5.70
C THR A 338 4.85 3.06 5.55
N THR A 339 4.57 3.62 4.36
CA THR A 339 3.30 4.32 4.09
C THR A 339 2.08 3.40 4.17
N ALA A 340 2.27 2.06 4.10
CA ALA A 340 1.21 1.08 4.34
C ALA A 340 0.65 1.10 5.78
N SER A 341 1.28 1.83 6.70
CA SER A 341 0.69 2.11 8.02
C SER A 341 -0.64 2.84 7.91
N ARG A 342 -0.79 3.70 6.90
CA ARG A 342 -2.02 4.48 6.64
C ARG A 342 -2.99 3.80 5.69
N ASP A 343 -2.48 2.88 4.88
CA ASP A 343 -3.28 2.14 3.91
C ASP A 343 -2.87 0.67 3.89
N LYS A 344 -3.68 -0.17 4.48
CA LYS A 344 -3.46 -1.62 4.54
C LYS A 344 -4.14 -2.40 3.42
N LYS A 345 -4.96 -1.74 2.63
CA LYS A 345 -5.86 -2.37 1.66
C LYS A 345 -5.50 -2.05 0.21
N SER A 346 -4.63 -1.09 -0.01
CA SER A 346 -4.11 -0.77 -1.33
C SER A 346 -2.61 -1.06 -1.44
N ALA A 347 -2.01 -0.66 -2.54
CA ALA A 347 -0.65 -1.06 -2.87
C ALA A 347 0.46 -0.22 -2.20
N SER A 348 0.16 0.59 -1.18
CA SER A 348 1.18 1.44 -0.50
C SER A 348 2.38 0.67 0.06
N GLY A 349 2.24 -0.61 0.34
CA GLY A 349 3.33 -1.47 0.80
C GLY A 349 4.29 -1.96 -0.30
N PHE A 350 4.03 -1.66 -1.57
CA PHE A 350 4.78 -2.14 -2.73
C PHE A 350 5.22 -0.99 -3.64
N ILE A 351 6.21 -1.24 -4.52
CA ILE A 351 6.76 -0.23 -5.45
C ILE A 351 5.64 0.43 -6.26
N HIS A 352 4.77 -0.35 -6.88
CA HIS A 352 3.69 0.14 -7.74
C HIS A 352 2.66 1.03 -7.03
N GLY A 353 2.62 1.02 -5.70
CA GLY A 353 1.80 1.93 -4.90
C GLY A 353 2.62 3.10 -4.33
N PHE A 354 3.64 2.82 -3.51
CA PHE A 354 4.35 3.88 -2.81
C PHE A 354 5.13 4.84 -3.74
N ARG A 355 5.39 4.48 -5.00
CA ARG A 355 5.95 5.42 -5.99
C ARG A 355 5.04 6.66 -6.16
N TYR A 356 3.73 6.48 -6.06
CA TYR A 356 2.76 7.58 -6.10
C TYR A 356 2.71 8.35 -4.77
N ASN A 357 2.81 7.67 -3.62
CA ASN A 357 2.93 8.35 -2.33
C ASN A 357 4.18 9.24 -2.29
N ALA A 358 5.31 8.78 -2.85
CA ALA A 358 6.52 9.59 -2.96
C ALA A 358 6.30 10.83 -3.85
N ARG A 359 5.59 10.69 -5.00
CA ARG A 359 5.23 11.81 -5.88
C ARG A 359 4.34 12.81 -5.17
N THR A 360 3.34 12.33 -4.48
CA THR A 360 2.40 13.19 -3.75
C THR A 360 3.07 13.90 -2.58
N LEU A 361 3.89 13.20 -1.80
CA LEU A 361 4.66 13.84 -0.73
C LEU A 361 5.57 14.93 -1.29
N PHE A 362 6.28 14.66 -2.39
CA PHE A 362 7.11 15.66 -3.05
C PHE A 362 6.31 16.94 -3.38
N ARG A 363 5.12 16.80 -3.99
CA ARG A 363 4.25 17.95 -4.31
C ARG A 363 3.81 18.73 -3.06
N ILE A 364 3.48 18.01 -1.98
CA ILE A 364 3.13 18.64 -0.69
C ILE A 364 4.32 19.40 -0.09
N LEU A 365 5.54 18.87 -0.21
CA LEU A 365 6.76 19.55 0.26
C LEU A 365 7.06 20.79 -0.58
N GLU A 366 6.82 20.75 -1.89
CA GLU A 366 6.98 21.89 -2.80
C GLU A 366 6.04 23.03 -2.41
N ASP A 367 4.77 22.73 -2.17
CA ASP A 367 3.79 23.70 -1.72
C ASP A 367 4.13 24.27 -0.32
N LYS A 368 4.42 23.37 0.63
CA LYS A 368 4.63 23.74 2.04
C LYS A 368 5.90 24.57 2.27
N PHE A 369 6.97 24.33 1.49
CA PHE A 369 8.30 24.86 1.80
C PHE A 369 8.99 25.64 0.68
N HIS A 370 8.46 25.59 -0.54
CA HIS A 370 9.10 26.20 -1.71
C HIS A 370 8.16 27.12 -2.48
N ASP A 371 6.98 27.44 -1.93
CA ASP A 371 5.97 28.32 -2.55
C ASP A 371 5.61 27.90 -3.99
N LYS A 372 5.65 26.59 -4.26
CA LYS A 372 5.24 26.02 -5.55
C LYS A 372 3.79 25.63 -5.49
N ALA A 373 2.95 26.27 -6.30
CA ALA A 373 1.56 25.89 -6.42
C ALA A 373 1.40 24.39 -6.73
N LEU A 374 0.42 23.75 -6.12
CA LEU A 374 0.09 22.37 -6.42
C LEU A 374 -0.31 22.25 -7.90
N PRO A 375 0.21 21.24 -8.63
CA PRO A 375 -0.16 21.06 -10.04
C PRO A 375 -1.66 20.86 -10.23
N SER A 376 -2.26 21.64 -11.13
CA SER A 376 -3.69 21.61 -11.41
C SER A 376 -3.99 21.95 -12.87
N ASP A 377 -5.17 21.54 -13.33
CA ASP A 377 -5.75 21.93 -14.60
C ASP A 377 -7.02 22.77 -14.38
N CYS A 378 -7.14 23.89 -15.10
CA CYS A 378 -8.28 24.79 -15.01
C CYS A 378 -9.27 24.55 -16.13
N PHE A 379 -10.56 24.50 -15.79
CA PHE A 379 -11.67 24.30 -16.70
C PHE A 379 -12.66 25.46 -16.60
N LYS A 380 -13.19 25.91 -17.74
CA LYS A 380 -14.36 26.80 -17.76
C LYS A 380 -15.62 25.98 -17.54
N LEU A 381 -16.66 26.64 -17.02
CA LEU A 381 -17.98 26.06 -16.78
C LEU A 381 -19.07 27.03 -17.27
N GLU A 382 -18.87 27.64 -18.45
CA GLU A 382 -19.75 28.70 -18.97
C GLU A 382 -20.89 28.14 -19.82
N ASN A 383 -20.69 26.98 -20.46
CA ASN A 383 -21.65 26.37 -21.40
C ASN A 383 -21.63 24.83 -21.33
N GLU A 384 -22.49 24.17 -22.11
CA GLU A 384 -22.59 22.71 -22.13
C GLU A 384 -21.34 22.03 -22.71
N ASP A 385 -20.67 22.65 -23.67
CA ASP A 385 -19.43 22.10 -24.24
C ASP A 385 -18.29 22.09 -23.23
N ASP A 386 -18.17 23.12 -22.37
CA ASP A 386 -17.21 23.15 -21.28
C ASP A 386 -17.46 22.01 -20.27
N LEU A 387 -18.72 21.77 -19.93
CA LEU A 387 -19.11 20.69 -19.02
C LEU A 387 -18.83 19.32 -19.63
N GLN A 388 -19.09 19.16 -20.91
CA GLN A 388 -18.78 17.94 -21.65
C GLN A 388 -17.26 17.68 -21.66
N ALA A 389 -16.44 18.71 -21.92
CA ALA A 389 -14.99 18.61 -21.93
C ALA A 389 -14.44 18.22 -20.55
N LEU A 390 -14.96 18.82 -19.47
CA LEU A 390 -14.60 18.43 -18.09
C LEU A 390 -14.99 16.99 -17.82
N GLY A 391 -16.19 16.56 -18.18
CA GLY A 391 -16.66 15.20 -17.98
C GLY A 391 -15.79 14.18 -18.72
N GLU A 392 -15.41 14.45 -19.97
CA GLU A 392 -14.50 13.61 -20.74
C GLU A 392 -13.11 13.53 -20.12
N HIS A 393 -12.60 14.65 -19.63
CA HIS A 393 -11.32 14.67 -18.91
C HIS A 393 -11.36 13.78 -17.66
N ILE A 394 -12.40 13.89 -16.84
CA ILE A 394 -12.57 13.08 -15.64
C ILE A 394 -12.66 11.58 -15.98
N ILE A 395 -13.44 11.22 -17.00
CA ILE A 395 -13.55 9.83 -17.46
C ILE A 395 -12.20 9.31 -17.91
N THR A 396 -11.50 10.07 -18.74
CA THR A 396 -10.17 9.71 -19.24
C THR A 396 -9.20 9.51 -18.08
N ARG A 397 -9.19 10.44 -17.14
CA ARG A 397 -8.33 10.38 -15.97
C ARG A 397 -8.59 9.12 -15.12
N LEU A 398 -9.86 8.84 -14.78
CA LEU A 398 -10.24 7.65 -14.02
C LEU A 398 -9.91 6.36 -14.75
N SER A 399 -10.01 6.38 -16.08
CA SER A 399 -9.73 5.22 -16.93
C SER A 399 -8.25 4.90 -17.04
N LEU A 400 -7.39 5.92 -17.10
CA LEU A 400 -5.96 5.75 -17.38
C LEU A 400 -5.11 5.76 -16.11
N SER A 401 -5.52 6.46 -15.03
CA SER A 401 -4.69 6.65 -13.86
C SER A 401 -4.24 5.34 -13.23
N SER A 402 -2.94 5.12 -13.19
CA SER A 402 -2.35 4.05 -12.40
C SER A 402 -2.32 4.38 -10.91
N ALA A 403 -2.17 5.64 -10.53
CA ALA A 403 -2.15 6.08 -9.14
C ALA A 403 -3.47 5.76 -8.42
N LEU A 404 -4.60 6.20 -8.99
CA LEU A 404 -5.93 5.92 -8.43
C LEU A 404 -6.25 4.42 -8.42
N TYR A 405 -5.77 3.69 -9.44
CA TYR A 405 -5.95 2.24 -9.54
C TYR A 405 -5.17 1.48 -8.46
N GLN A 406 -3.91 1.82 -8.24
CA GLN A 406 -3.06 1.13 -7.26
C GLN A 406 -3.35 1.55 -5.82
N LEU A 407 -3.73 2.81 -5.62
CA LEU A 407 -4.02 3.39 -4.31
C LEU A 407 -5.52 3.70 -4.16
N PHE A 408 -6.35 2.75 -4.58
CA PHE A 408 -7.81 2.86 -4.53
C PHE A 408 -8.29 3.18 -3.10
N GLY A 409 -9.23 4.12 -3.01
CA GLY A 409 -9.78 4.61 -1.74
C GLY A 409 -8.80 5.43 -0.88
N THR A 410 -7.52 5.50 -1.26
CA THR A 410 -6.46 6.21 -0.51
C THR A 410 -6.10 7.51 -1.17
N LEU A 411 -5.75 7.49 -2.46
CA LEU A 411 -5.56 8.69 -3.25
C LEU A 411 -6.85 9.06 -3.98
N CYS A 412 -7.01 10.35 -4.18
CA CYS A 412 -8.11 10.94 -4.92
C CYS A 412 -7.62 12.05 -5.86
N ASP A 413 -8.38 12.29 -6.91
CA ASP A 413 -8.34 13.55 -7.63
C ASP A 413 -9.42 14.47 -7.05
N VAL A 414 -9.19 15.77 -7.06
CA VAL A 414 -10.05 16.77 -6.41
C VAL A 414 -10.41 17.86 -7.40
N LEU A 415 -11.71 18.07 -7.61
CA LEU A 415 -12.22 19.19 -8.38
C LEU A 415 -12.71 20.28 -7.41
N VAL A 416 -12.06 21.42 -7.44
CA VAL A 416 -12.49 22.64 -6.73
C VAL A 416 -13.46 23.39 -7.64
N LEU A 417 -14.64 23.72 -7.11
CA LEU A 417 -15.70 24.41 -7.85
C LEU A 417 -15.78 25.86 -7.41
N GLU A 418 -15.69 26.77 -8.37
CA GLU A 418 -15.91 28.19 -8.23
C GLU A 418 -16.90 28.66 -9.30
N ASP A 419 -17.43 29.89 -9.16
CA ASP A 419 -18.39 30.43 -10.13
C ASP A 419 -17.76 30.52 -11.53
N GLY A 420 -18.34 29.81 -12.50
CA GLY A 420 -17.93 29.79 -13.89
C GLY A 420 -16.63 29.02 -14.20
N LYS A 421 -15.98 28.40 -13.20
CA LYS A 421 -14.76 27.63 -13.40
C LYS A 421 -14.60 26.48 -12.42
N ALA A 422 -13.77 25.52 -12.79
CA ALA A 422 -13.32 24.45 -11.92
C ALA A 422 -11.80 24.28 -12.04
N GLU A 423 -11.18 23.83 -10.96
CA GLU A 423 -9.76 23.53 -10.93
C GLU A 423 -9.56 22.11 -10.41
N MET A 424 -8.86 21.27 -11.17
CA MET A 424 -8.66 19.86 -10.86
C MET A 424 -7.24 19.58 -10.41
N PHE A 425 -7.12 18.99 -9.24
CA PHE A 425 -5.88 18.56 -8.60
C PHE A 425 -5.80 17.04 -8.56
N TYR A 426 -4.59 16.46 -8.60
CA TYR A 426 -4.39 15.05 -8.86
C TYR A 426 -3.62 14.33 -7.74
N GLU A 427 -4.17 13.18 -7.30
CA GLU A 427 -3.45 12.18 -6.51
C GLU A 427 -3.07 12.62 -5.09
N TYR A 428 -4.01 13.26 -4.39
CA TYR A 428 -3.83 13.61 -2.98
C TYR A 428 -4.48 12.56 -2.06
N PRO A 429 -3.93 12.32 -0.85
CA PRO A 429 -4.61 11.48 0.11
C PRO A 429 -5.98 12.07 0.48
N VAL A 430 -7.02 11.24 0.47
CA VAL A 430 -8.38 11.68 0.83
C VAL A 430 -8.39 12.37 2.19
N SER A 431 -7.66 11.81 3.17
CA SER A 431 -7.56 12.40 4.50
C SER A 431 -6.83 13.75 4.53
N TYR A 432 -5.84 13.96 3.67
CA TYR A 432 -5.16 15.25 3.53
C TYR A 432 -6.12 16.31 2.96
N VAL A 433 -6.83 15.96 1.90
CA VAL A 433 -7.80 16.86 1.27
C VAL A 433 -8.88 17.32 2.26
N LEU A 434 -9.36 16.41 3.10
CA LEU A 434 -10.46 16.71 4.02
C LEU A 434 -10.04 17.44 5.31
N LYS A 435 -8.77 17.36 5.71
CA LYS A 435 -8.34 17.87 7.03
C LYS A 435 -7.34 19.02 7.00
N ASP A 436 -6.27 18.86 6.20
CA ASP A 436 -5.04 19.64 6.39
C ASP A 436 -4.69 20.47 5.17
N SER A 437 -5.65 20.79 4.31
CA SER A 437 -5.32 21.35 3.02
C SER A 437 -6.05 22.65 2.71
N MET A 438 -5.57 23.32 1.68
CA MET A 438 -6.26 24.43 1.03
C MET A 438 -7.69 24.10 0.56
N PHE A 439 -8.06 22.82 0.55
CA PHE A 439 -9.37 22.34 0.11
C PHE A 439 -10.43 22.35 1.20
N ALA A 440 -10.05 22.37 2.49
CA ALA A 440 -10.95 22.16 3.62
C ALA A 440 -12.14 23.15 3.68
N ASN A 441 -11.95 24.38 3.20
CA ASN A 441 -12.98 25.43 3.20
C ASN A 441 -13.58 25.71 1.82
N LYS A 442 -13.34 24.82 0.85
CA LYS A 442 -13.81 24.98 -0.52
C LYS A 442 -14.95 24.02 -0.83
N LYS A 443 -15.67 24.30 -1.90
CA LYS A 443 -16.63 23.39 -2.49
C LYS A 443 -15.88 22.47 -3.44
N ILE A 444 -15.86 21.19 -3.12
CA ILE A 444 -15.03 20.22 -3.84
C ILE A 444 -15.79 18.94 -4.18
N ILE A 445 -15.42 18.33 -5.31
CA ILE A 445 -15.77 16.95 -5.61
C ILE A 445 -14.50 16.11 -5.53
N ILE A 446 -14.56 15.04 -4.76
CA ILE A 446 -13.48 14.04 -4.65
C ILE A 446 -13.81 12.85 -5.53
N PHE A 447 -12.85 12.42 -6.34
CA PHE A 447 -12.92 11.24 -7.19
C PHE A 447 -11.96 10.18 -6.68
N THR A 448 -12.48 8.98 -6.40
CA THR A 448 -11.69 7.82 -6.02
C THR A 448 -12.06 6.62 -6.88
N LEU A 449 -11.16 5.64 -6.98
CA LEU A 449 -11.52 4.28 -7.37
C LEU A 449 -11.68 3.44 -6.10
N GLU A 450 -12.72 2.62 -6.01
CA GLU A 450 -13.02 1.84 -4.82
C GLU A 450 -13.42 0.41 -5.17
N LEU A 451 -13.15 -0.53 -4.27
CA LEU A 451 -13.66 -1.90 -4.36
C LEU A 451 -15.04 -1.98 -3.71
N GLY A 452 -15.96 -2.72 -4.31
CA GLY A 452 -17.30 -2.94 -3.78
C GLY A 452 -17.31 -3.95 -2.64
N PHE A 453 -16.89 -3.56 -1.43
CA PHE A 453 -16.83 -4.45 -0.27
C PHE A 453 -18.18 -4.69 0.41
N ASP A 454 -19.20 -3.96 0.07
CA ASP A 454 -20.53 -4.09 0.72
C ASP A 454 -21.25 -5.39 0.37
N THR A 455 -20.71 -6.13 -0.60
CA THR A 455 -21.25 -7.43 -1.01
C THR A 455 -20.84 -8.59 -0.13
N PHE A 456 -19.93 -8.38 0.80
CA PHE A 456 -19.42 -9.46 1.65
C PHE A 456 -20.14 -9.51 3.02
N GLU A 457 -21.29 -8.87 3.18
CA GLU A 457 -22.09 -8.97 4.40
C GLU A 457 -22.51 -10.42 4.72
N ASN A 458 -22.68 -11.27 3.71
CA ASN A 458 -23.06 -12.66 3.84
C ASN A 458 -21.89 -13.65 3.73
N GLY A 459 -20.65 -13.16 3.69
CA GLY A 459 -19.46 -13.98 3.70
C GLY A 459 -19.02 -14.51 2.35
N PHE A 460 -18.20 -15.56 2.38
CA PHE A 460 -17.44 -16.09 1.25
C PHE A 460 -18.30 -16.61 0.06
N GLU A 461 -19.55 -16.99 0.31
CA GLU A 461 -20.46 -17.50 -0.73
C GLU A 461 -20.80 -16.44 -1.78
N ASP A 462 -20.91 -15.18 -1.38
CA ASP A 462 -21.20 -14.09 -2.32
C ASP A 462 -20.00 -13.74 -3.21
N SER A 463 -18.78 -14.03 -2.77
CA SER A 463 -17.58 -13.80 -3.58
C SER A 463 -17.45 -14.76 -4.75
N LEU A 464 -18.09 -15.92 -4.68
CA LEU A 464 -18.15 -16.93 -5.76
C LEU A 464 -19.25 -16.63 -6.79
N ASN A 465 -20.26 -15.89 -6.39
CA ASN A 465 -21.25 -15.37 -7.32
C ASN A 465 -20.64 -14.16 -8.02
N PHE A 466 -19.85 -14.38 -9.05
CA PHE A 466 -19.29 -13.32 -9.90
C PHE A 466 -20.42 -12.41 -10.38
N ILE A 467 -20.70 -11.39 -9.58
CA ILE A 467 -21.57 -10.30 -9.98
C ILE A 467 -20.94 -9.71 -11.23
N ARG A 468 -21.74 -9.57 -12.24
CA ARG A 468 -21.29 -9.08 -13.55
C ARG A 468 -20.46 -7.82 -13.37
N ARG A 469 -19.30 -7.78 -13.97
CA ARG A 469 -18.35 -6.66 -13.92
C ARG A 469 -18.99 -5.28 -14.09
N ASN A 470 -20.08 -5.22 -14.78
CA ASN A 470 -20.73 -4.03 -15.27
C ASN A 470 -22.25 -4.03 -15.00
N ASP A 471 -22.66 -4.46 -13.82
CA ASP A 471 -24.04 -4.30 -13.40
C ASP A 471 -24.30 -2.83 -12.99
N PRO A 472 -24.89 -2.01 -13.87
CA PRO A 472 -25.14 -0.60 -13.58
C PRO A 472 -26.25 -0.39 -12.55
N GLU A 473 -27.04 -1.44 -12.26
CA GLU A 473 -28.13 -1.38 -11.29
C GLU A 473 -27.62 -1.64 -9.85
N ARG A 474 -26.46 -2.30 -9.74
CA ARG A 474 -25.86 -2.64 -8.45
C ARG A 474 -24.36 -2.33 -8.39
N PRO A 475 -23.96 -1.07 -8.64
CA PRO A 475 -22.54 -0.71 -8.70
C PRO A 475 -21.81 -0.92 -7.37
N ALA A 476 -22.49 -0.78 -6.23
CA ALA A 476 -21.94 -1.03 -4.91
C ALA A 476 -21.61 -2.51 -4.67
N ASN A 477 -22.23 -3.40 -5.43
CA ASN A 477 -22.06 -4.86 -5.31
C ASN A 477 -21.01 -5.42 -6.28
N VAL A 478 -20.33 -4.57 -7.04
CA VAL A 478 -19.29 -5.00 -7.97
C VAL A 478 -18.00 -5.26 -7.21
N ALA A 479 -17.50 -6.49 -7.28
CA ALA A 479 -16.24 -6.91 -6.65
C ALA A 479 -14.98 -6.32 -7.33
N TYR A 480 -15.15 -5.41 -8.28
CA TYR A 480 -14.08 -4.75 -9.04
C TYR A 480 -13.98 -3.28 -8.68
N LEU A 481 -12.86 -2.66 -9.07
CA LEU A 481 -12.69 -1.23 -8.94
C LEU A 481 -13.75 -0.47 -9.73
N HIS A 482 -14.33 0.53 -9.10
CA HIS A 482 -15.32 1.43 -9.69
C HIS A 482 -15.10 2.86 -9.19
N PRO A 483 -15.47 3.89 -9.95
CA PRO A 483 -15.36 5.27 -9.51
C PRO A 483 -16.39 5.59 -8.42
N ALA A 484 -15.94 6.39 -7.46
CA ALA A 484 -16.81 6.99 -6.46
C ALA A 484 -16.60 8.50 -6.43
N PHE A 485 -17.70 9.25 -6.35
CA PHE A 485 -17.72 10.71 -6.36
C PHE A 485 -18.35 11.20 -5.08
N ARG A 486 -17.71 12.19 -4.44
CA ARG A 486 -18.23 12.79 -3.20
C ARG A 486 -18.12 14.29 -3.24
N LEU A 487 -19.23 14.97 -3.01
CA LEU A 487 -19.31 16.41 -2.95
C LEU A 487 -19.23 16.89 -1.49
N TYR A 488 -18.35 17.84 -1.24
CA TYR A 488 -18.18 18.52 0.05
C TYR A 488 -18.33 20.01 -0.13
N ASN A 489 -18.93 20.66 0.85
CA ASN A 489 -19.03 22.10 0.92
C ASN A 489 -18.47 22.58 2.26
N GLN A 490 -17.38 23.32 2.24
CA GLN A 490 -16.68 23.82 3.44
C GLN A 490 -16.35 22.72 4.47
N GLY A 491 -15.92 21.55 3.98
CA GLY A 491 -15.62 20.40 4.83
C GLY A 491 -16.82 19.51 5.16
N ASP A 492 -18.04 19.97 4.96
CA ASP A 492 -19.25 19.18 5.19
C ASP A 492 -19.60 18.33 3.97
N TYR A 493 -19.89 17.06 4.24
CA TYR A 493 -20.36 16.15 3.19
C TYR A 493 -21.82 16.45 2.84
N ILE A 494 -22.10 16.62 1.54
CA ILE A 494 -23.47 16.83 1.06
C ILE A 494 -24.14 15.48 0.82
N LYS A 495 -25.12 15.13 1.64
CA LYS A 495 -25.89 13.89 1.55
C LYS A 495 -26.51 13.71 0.16
N GLY A 496 -26.40 12.52 -0.39
CA GLY A 496 -26.95 12.17 -1.70
C GLY A 496 -26.02 12.46 -2.88
N SER A 497 -24.86 13.11 -2.66
CA SER A 497 -23.86 13.35 -3.71
C SER A 497 -22.95 12.15 -3.98
N ASN A 498 -23.09 11.05 -3.21
CA ASN A 498 -22.28 9.87 -3.38
C ASN A 498 -22.86 8.98 -4.49
N THR A 499 -22.14 8.86 -5.59
CA THR A 499 -22.49 7.94 -6.68
C THR A 499 -21.32 7.03 -6.97
N ARG A 500 -21.62 5.75 -7.13
CA ARG A 500 -20.69 4.74 -7.61
C ARG A 500 -21.10 4.28 -8.99
N SER A 501 -20.14 4.07 -9.85
CA SER A 501 -20.36 3.56 -11.20
C SER A 501 -19.39 2.42 -11.48
N SER A 502 -19.86 1.39 -12.14
CA SER A 502 -19.04 0.26 -12.59
C SER A 502 -18.29 0.52 -13.90
N ILE A 503 -18.43 1.72 -14.46
CA ILE A 503 -17.90 2.04 -15.81
C ILE A 503 -16.39 1.83 -15.88
N VAL A 504 -15.65 2.26 -14.83
CA VAL A 504 -14.18 2.20 -14.86
C VAL A 504 -13.64 0.78 -14.81
N THR A 505 -14.40 -0.19 -14.33
CA THR A 505 -13.96 -1.58 -14.39
C THR A 505 -13.81 -2.11 -15.80
N ARG A 506 -14.35 -1.41 -16.81
CA ARG A 506 -14.22 -1.74 -18.22
C ARG A 506 -12.93 -1.26 -18.86
N PHE A 507 -12.25 -0.32 -18.26
CA PHE A 507 -10.94 0.14 -18.74
C PHE A 507 -9.81 -0.73 -18.22
N ASP A 508 -10.11 -1.79 -17.49
CA ASP A 508 -9.20 -2.90 -17.31
C ASP A 508 -8.99 -3.56 -18.69
N ALA A 509 -7.74 -3.86 -19.04
CA ALA A 509 -7.30 -4.31 -20.36
C ALA A 509 -8.12 -5.46 -20.97
N SER A 510 -8.80 -6.24 -20.15
CA SER A 510 -9.68 -7.31 -20.60
C SER A 510 -11.03 -6.84 -21.13
N SER A 511 -11.44 -5.62 -20.83
CA SER A 511 -12.74 -5.08 -21.20
C SER A 511 -12.68 -4.19 -22.43
N ASP A 512 -11.53 -3.62 -22.73
CA ASP A 512 -11.31 -2.84 -23.94
C ASP A 512 -11.37 -3.73 -25.18
N LEU A 513 -11.09 -5.02 -25.00
CA LEU A 513 -11.27 -6.02 -26.04
C LEU A 513 -12.74 -6.30 -26.37
N ILE A 514 -13.66 -5.89 -25.52
CA ILE A 514 -15.09 -5.95 -25.77
C ILE A 514 -15.54 -4.62 -26.38
N ASP A 515 -14.82 -4.19 -27.39
CA ASP A 515 -15.05 -2.96 -28.17
C ASP A 515 -16.48 -2.77 -28.64
N GLY A 516 -17.22 -3.83 -28.80
CA GLY A 516 -18.63 -3.75 -29.12
C GLY A 516 -19.47 -3.05 -28.05
N ASP A 517 -19.00 -3.01 -26.82
CA ASP A 517 -19.78 -2.47 -25.69
C ASP A 517 -19.38 -1.05 -25.26
N LEU A 518 -18.18 -0.59 -25.61
CA LEU A 518 -17.83 0.83 -25.51
C LEU A 518 -18.63 1.67 -26.52
N ALA A 519 -19.03 1.06 -27.63
CA ALA A 519 -20.03 1.63 -28.54
C ALA A 519 -21.43 1.73 -27.88
N ASN A 520 -21.71 0.96 -26.84
CA ASN A 520 -22.89 1.16 -26.00
C ASN A 520 -22.61 2.34 -25.04
N LEU A 521 -22.76 3.53 -25.56
CA LEU A 521 -22.56 4.84 -24.93
C LEU A 521 -23.37 5.03 -23.62
N LYS A 522 -24.26 4.11 -23.27
CA LYS A 522 -25.19 4.25 -22.15
C LYS A 522 -24.51 4.47 -20.79
N PRO A 523 -23.53 3.67 -20.37
CA PRO A 523 -22.86 3.88 -19.08
C PRO A 523 -22.00 5.15 -19.05
N ARG A 524 -21.31 5.46 -20.17
CA ARG A 524 -20.50 6.68 -20.29
C ARG A 524 -21.39 7.92 -20.24
N ASN A 525 -22.50 7.94 -20.97
CA ASN A 525 -23.45 9.04 -20.96
C ASN A 525 -24.12 9.20 -19.59
N MET A 526 -24.40 8.12 -18.88
CA MET A 526 -24.90 8.19 -17.49
C MET A 526 -23.88 8.87 -16.57
N LEU A 527 -22.60 8.54 -16.67
CA LEU A 527 -21.56 9.17 -15.86
C LEU A 527 -21.37 10.65 -16.25
N LEU A 528 -21.35 10.96 -17.54
CA LEU A 528 -21.30 12.35 -18.03
C LEU A 528 -22.48 13.17 -17.53
N ASN A 529 -23.70 12.66 -17.67
CA ASN A 529 -24.90 13.32 -17.17
C ASN A 529 -24.86 13.52 -15.66
N PHE A 530 -24.34 12.55 -14.93
CA PHE A 530 -24.17 12.67 -13.48
C PHE A 530 -23.14 13.74 -13.12
N ILE A 531 -21.95 13.73 -13.73
CA ILE A 531 -20.92 14.75 -13.51
C ILE A 531 -21.48 16.12 -13.86
N ASN A 532 -22.11 16.25 -15.02
CA ASN A 532 -22.73 17.50 -15.45
C ASN A 532 -23.81 17.97 -14.47
N SER A 533 -24.66 17.08 -13.97
CA SER A 533 -25.71 17.43 -13.01
C SER A 533 -25.12 17.91 -11.69
N ILE A 534 -24.07 17.26 -11.16
CA ILE A 534 -23.39 17.71 -9.94
C ILE A 534 -22.77 19.09 -10.17
N VAL A 535 -22.04 19.28 -11.27
CA VAL A 535 -21.37 20.54 -11.57
C VAL A 535 -22.40 21.65 -11.77
N MET A 536 -23.48 21.39 -12.53
CA MET A 536 -24.54 22.38 -12.77
C MET A 536 -25.29 22.77 -11.48
N VAL A 537 -25.67 21.80 -10.65
CA VAL A 537 -26.33 22.07 -9.36
C VAL A 537 -25.45 22.90 -8.46
N THR A 538 -24.15 22.67 -8.52
CA THR A 538 -23.19 23.36 -7.66
C THR A 538 -22.81 24.74 -8.14
N THR A 539 -22.90 25.02 -9.43
CA THR A 539 -22.53 26.32 -10.03
C THR A 539 -23.72 27.28 -10.19
N LYS A 540 -24.97 26.78 -10.32
CA LYS A 540 -26.15 27.62 -10.66
C LYS A 540 -27.19 27.76 -9.54
N GLN A 541 -26.86 27.55 -8.26
CA GLN A 541 -27.82 27.68 -7.14
C GLN A 541 -29.16 26.89 -7.32
N TYR A 542 -29.17 25.79 -8.04
CA TYR A 542 -30.34 24.90 -8.06
C TYR A 542 -30.42 24.14 -6.73
N SER A 543 -31.62 24.09 -6.15
CA SER A 543 -31.85 23.35 -4.91
C SER A 543 -31.60 21.86 -5.11
N LEU A 544 -30.91 21.22 -4.16
CA LEU A 544 -30.64 19.78 -4.13
C LEU A 544 -31.91 18.91 -4.03
N GLU A 545 -33.09 19.50 -3.94
CA GLU A 545 -34.39 18.82 -3.86
C GLU A 545 -34.73 17.98 -5.09
N HIS A 546 -34.04 18.15 -6.22
CA HIS A 546 -34.25 17.38 -7.43
C HIS A 546 -33.44 16.08 -7.51
N PHE A 547 -32.55 15.84 -6.59
CA PHE A 547 -31.92 14.51 -6.41
C PHE A 547 -32.84 13.68 -5.53
N SER A 548 -33.90 13.12 -6.11
CA SER A 548 -34.72 12.13 -5.42
C SER A 548 -33.80 10.98 -4.98
N SER A 549 -33.65 10.86 -3.66
CA SER A 549 -33.09 9.69 -3.01
C SER A 549 -33.98 8.50 -3.36
N ASP A 550 -33.67 7.81 -4.43
CA ASP A 550 -34.19 6.47 -4.64
C ASP A 550 -33.45 5.56 -3.65
N GLU A 551 -33.95 5.53 -2.41
CA GLU A 551 -33.42 4.68 -1.33
C GLU A 551 -33.53 3.19 -1.69
N SER A 552 -34.32 2.84 -2.73
CA SER A 552 -34.48 1.47 -3.24
C SER A 552 -33.25 0.97 -4.01
N ARG A 553 -32.30 1.86 -4.39
CA ARG A 553 -31.09 1.54 -5.15
C ARG A 553 -29.81 1.48 -4.30
N GLY A 554 -29.90 1.03 -3.06
CA GLY A 554 -28.73 0.82 -2.20
C GLY A 554 -28.00 2.12 -1.87
N GLY A 555 -28.71 3.08 -1.33
CA GLY A 555 -28.19 4.37 -0.89
C GLY A 555 -27.09 4.19 0.16
N PHE A 556 -25.88 4.57 -0.23
CA PHE A 556 -24.73 4.54 0.66
C PHE A 556 -24.81 5.66 1.68
N LYS A 557 -24.59 5.33 2.95
CA LYS A 557 -24.42 6.34 3.98
C LYS A 557 -23.12 7.12 3.76
N PRO A 558 -23.12 8.44 3.98
CA PRO A 558 -21.91 9.27 3.80
C PRO A 558 -20.77 8.79 4.69
N TRP A 559 -19.54 8.97 4.22
CA TRP A 559 -18.38 8.88 5.08
C TRP A 559 -18.36 10.07 6.03
N ALA A 560 -18.94 9.93 7.19
CA ALA A 560 -18.55 10.75 8.31
C ALA A 560 -17.13 10.36 8.72
N ALA A 561 -16.38 11.28 9.30
CA ALA A 561 -15.00 10.98 9.76
C ALA A 561 -14.94 9.81 10.76
N ASP A 562 -16.08 9.44 11.32
CA ASP A 562 -16.33 8.33 12.26
C ASP A 562 -17.05 7.12 11.63
N ASP A 563 -17.27 7.11 10.30
CA ASP A 563 -17.92 5.98 9.63
C ASP A 563 -17.02 4.73 9.76
N PRO A 564 -17.52 3.64 10.39
CA PRO A 564 -16.75 2.40 10.55
C PRO A 564 -16.33 1.76 9.23
N ARG A 565 -16.87 2.18 8.10
CA ARG A 565 -16.47 1.74 6.76
C ARG A 565 -15.23 2.45 6.24
N ILE A 566 -15.03 3.74 6.61
CA ILE A 566 -13.71 4.41 6.47
C ILE A 566 -12.66 3.56 7.15
N ALA A 567 -13.01 3.10 8.29
CA ALA A 567 -12.28 2.18 9.10
C ALA A 567 -11.87 0.90 8.36
N ASN A 568 -12.71 0.34 7.52
CA ASN A 568 -12.42 -0.87 6.74
C ASN A 568 -11.61 -0.61 5.46
N HIS A 569 -11.49 0.65 4.99
CA HIS A 569 -10.84 1.01 3.73
C HIS A 569 -9.43 1.62 3.87
N GLY A 570 -8.66 1.24 4.87
CA GLY A 570 -7.31 1.75 5.09
C GLY A 570 -7.22 3.05 5.89
N LEU A 571 -8.33 3.77 6.06
CA LEU A 571 -8.43 4.98 6.86
C LEU A 571 -8.67 4.68 8.36
N GLN A 572 -8.81 3.41 8.75
CA GLN A 572 -9.22 2.95 10.08
C GLN A 572 -8.21 3.17 11.21
N ARG A 573 -6.97 3.49 10.90
CA ARG A 573 -5.98 3.79 11.95
C ARG A 573 -5.85 5.26 12.31
N CYS A 574 -6.73 6.09 11.79
CA CYS A 574 -6.77 7.50 12.11
C CYS A 574 -8.14 7.93 12.63
N LYS A 575 -8.64 7.27 13.71
CA LYS A 575 -9.49 8.02 14.62
C LYS A 575 -8.55 9.00 15.33
N LEU A 576 -8.74 10.25 15.02
CA LEU A 576 -8.06 11.33 15.74
C LEU A 576 -9.00 11.83 16.83
N ASN A 577 -8.45 12.16 17.97
CA ASN A 577 -9.13 12.97 18.97
C ASN A 577 -9.53 14.33 18.36
N PRO A 578 -10.48 15.06 18.95
CA PRO A 578 -10.86 16.39 18.47
C PRO A 578 -9.70 17.39 18.36
N ASP A 579 -8.57 17.13 19.03
CA ASP A 579 -7.34 17.91 19.00
C ASP A 579 -6.35 17.49 17.89
N GLY A 580 -6.71 16.49 17.06
CA GLY A 580 -5.87 15.99 15.97
C GLY A 580 -4.89 14.89 16.35
N SER A 581 -4.83 14.46 17.62
CA SER A 581 -4.00 13.34 18.07
C SER A 581 -4.61 11.98 17.68
N ALA A 582 -3.78 10.93 17.53
CA ALA A 582 -4.26 9.59 17.21
C ALA A 582 -5.04 8.98 18.38
N MET A 583 -6.28 8.49 18.12
CA MET A 583 -7.01 7.69 19.09
C MET A 583 -6.40 6.29 19.20
N GLU A 584 -6.15 5.82 20.44
CA GLU A 584 -5.93 4.41 20.72
C GLU A 584 -7.22 3.63 20.39
N LEU A 585 -7.15 2.76 19.42
CA LEU A 585 -8.20 1.79 19.13
C LEU A 585 -7.87 0.53 19.94
N GLY A 586 -8.69 0.25 20.93
CA GLY A 586 -8.67 -1.02 21.64
C GLY A 586 -8.85 -2.23 20.70
N PRO A 587 -8.64 -3.47 21.19
CA PRO A 587 -8.76 -4.66 20.36
C PRO A 587 -10.16 -4.74 19.73
N LEU A 588 -10.19 -5.00 18.42
CA LEU A 588 -11.44 -5.19 17.66
C LEU A 588 -12.22 -6.36 18.25
N GLU A 589 -13.29 -6.09 18.98
CA GLU A 589 -14.34 -7.07 19.22
C GLU A 589 -15.11 -7.27 17.91
N TYR A 590 -14.92 -8.41 17.28
CA TYR A 590 -15.82 -8.88 16.23
C TYR A 590 -17.14 -9.25 16.90
N LYS A 591 -18.13 -8.37 16.84
CA LYS A 591 -19.51 -8.81 17.03
C LYS A 591 -19.88 -9.72 15.86
N LYS A 592 -20.40 -10.88 16.24
CA LYS A 592 -20.89 -11.97 15.39
C LYS A 592 -21.88 -11.53 14.34
#